data_8d879baaea2904634b9b3b147090a640
#
_entry.id   8d879baaea2904634b9b3b147090a640
#
_cell.length_a   1.000
_cell.length_b   1.000
_cell.length_c   1.000
_cell.angle_alpha   90.00
_cell.angle_beta   90.00
_cell.angle_gamma   90.00
#
_symmetry.space_group_name_H-M   'P 1'
#
loop_
_entity.id
_entity.type
_entity.pdbx_description
1 polymer ?
#
loop_
_entity_poly.entity_id
_entity_poly.type
_entity_poly.pdbx_seq_one_letter_code
_entity_poly.pdbx_strand_id
1 'polypeptide(L)'
;IAGFEPGPEPDVVLDAGGAVACPGLIDSHAHVVFGDWTPRQGTLGWIESSMHGGVPSMMSASEVHLPGRPKDREGVKALAVAAQRAFENFRPGGVRVMAGSVIIEPTLQPEDFVELKENGVWLAKVGFGDFSPQADAAPLVRAAQENGFVVMNHTGGASIPDSSPVTIDDVLALGCDIIGHANGGTTALPDEDLPRLFDAPGV
;
A
#
# COMPACT_ATOMS: atom_id res chain seq x y z
N ILE A 1 21.50 -16.21 2.09
CA ILE A 1 20.99 -17.31 2.94
C ILE A 1 22.20 -17.94 3.55
N ALA A 2 22.46 -17.66 4.81
CA ALA A 2 23.57 -18.25 5.53
C ALA A 2 23.08 -19.49 6.28
N GLY A 3 23.39 -20.67 5.75
CA GLY A 3 23.26 -21.95 6.41
C GLY A 3 21.86 -22.56 6.29
N PHE A 4 21.85 -23.79 5.82
CA PHE A 4 20.69 -24.67 5.88
C PHE A 4 20.95 -25.61 7.06
N GLU A 5 20.23 -25.44 8.15
CA GLU A 5 20.21 -26.47 9.17
C GLU A 5 19.18 -27.54 8.78
N PRO A 6 19.54 -28.83 8.78
CA PRO A 6 18.56 -29.86 8.51
C PRO A 6 17.50 -29.86 9.60
N GLY A 7 16.26 -29.49 9.20
CA GLY A 7 15.08 -29.61 10.02
C GLY A 7 14.57 -31.06 10.10
N PRO A 8 13.39 -31.28 10.72
CA PRO A 8 12.71 -32.58 10.67
C PRO A 8 12.47 -33.01 9.22
N GLU A 9 12.28 -34.29 8.98
CA GLU A 9 12.00 -34.83 7.64
C GLU A 9 10.84 -34.02 6.99
N PRO A 10 11.06 -33.51 5.76
CA PRO A 10 10.04 -32.70 5.10
C PRO A 10 8.90 -33.57 4.57
N ASP A 11 7.67 -33.06 4.62
CA ASP A 11 6.50 -33.72 4.03
C ASP A 11 6.57 -33.79 2.50
N VAL A 12 7.28 -32.83 1.89
CA VAL A 12 7.47 -32.73 0.43
C VAL A 12 8.90 -32.31 0.12
N VAL A 13 9.53 -33.02 -0.81
CA VAL A 13 10.85 -32.67 -1.36
C VAL A 13 10.68 -32.22 -2.82
N LEU A 14 11.14 -31.02 -3.13
CA LEU A 14 11.21 -30.50 -4.50
C LEU A 14 12.68 -30.47 -4.96
N ASP A 15 12.99 -31.22 -6.01
CA ASP A 15 14.29 -31.09 -6.66
C ASP A 15 14.27 -29.91 -7.66
N ALA A 16 15.02 -28.88 -7.34
CA ALA A 16 15.12 -27.67 -8.18
C ALA A 16 16.08 -27.85 -9.37
N GLY A 17 16.69 -29.03 -9.56
CA GLY A 17 17.56 -29.30 -10.69
C GLY A 17 18.78 -28.37 -10.80
N GLY A 18 19.28 -27.84 -9.67
CA GLY A 18 20.36 -26.85 -9.63
C GLY A 18 19.93 -25.39 -9.80
N ALA A 19 18.62 -25.11 -9.85
CA ALA A 19 18.12 -23.73 -9.85
C ALA A 19 18.36 -23.03 -8.50
N VAL A 20 18.43 -21.70 -8.53
CA VAL A 20 18.60 -20.87 -7.33
C VAL A 20 17.22 -20.59 -6.73
N ALA A 21 17.03 -20.93 -5.46
CA ALA A 21 15.87 -20.54 -4.70
C ALA A 21 16.10 -19.17 -4.04
N CYS A 22 15.16 -18.25 -4.24
CA CYS A 22 15.18 -16.93 -3.61
C CYS A 22 13.79 -16.59 -3.08
N PRO A 23 13.67 -15.64 -2.12
CA PRO A 23 12.39 -15.10 -1.77
C PRO A 23 11.67 -14.50 -2.97
N GLY A 24 10.34 -14.67 -3.03
CA GLY A 24 9.54 -14.01 -4.05
C GLY A 24 9.52 -12.48 -3.88
N LEU A 25 9.30 -11.77 -4.96
CA LEU A 25 9.15 -10.32 -4.95
C LEU A 25 7.86 -9.91 -4.24
N ILE A 26 7.86 -8.71 -3.69
CA ILE A 26 6.66 -8.09 -3.11
C ILE A 26 6.35 -6.84 -3.92
N ASP A 27 5.19 -6.81 -4.56
CA ASP A 27 4.66 -5.56 -5.12
C ASP A 27 4.04 -4.76 -3.98
N SER A 28 4.71 -3.71 -3.55
CA SER A 28 4.27 -2.87 -2.44
C SER A 28 3.32 -1.74 -2.84
N HIS A 29 2.96 -1.61 -4.13
CA HIS A 29 2.12 -0.52 -4.62
C HIS A 29 1.11 -1.01 -5.66
N ALA A 30 0.11 -1.77 -5.24
CA ALA A 30 -0.91 -2.31 -6.12
C ALA A 30 -2.32 -1.80 -5.76
N HIS A 31 -3.16 -1.59 -6.77
CA HIS A 31 -4.58 -1.21 -6.60
C HIS A 31 -5.46 -2.40 -7.00
N VAL A 32 -5.70 -3.31 -6.05
CA VAL A 32 -6.17 -4.67 -6.38
C VAL A 32 -7.61 -4.98 -5.99
N VAL A 33 -8.18 -4.35 -4.96
CA VAL A 33 -9.42 -4.86 -4.38
C VAL A 33 -10.65 -4.26 -5.02
N PHE A 34 -10.78 -2.96 -4.98
CA PHE A 34 -11.85 -2.22 -5.63
C PHE A 34 -11.27 -1.42 -6.79
N GLY A 35 -10.58 -2.12 -7.69
CA GLY A 35 -9.80 -1.51 -8.76
C GLY A 35 -10.59 -0.48 -9.56
N ASP A 36 -10.00 0.68 -9.73
CA ASP A 36 -10.62 1.85 -10.33
C ASP A 36 -10.74 1.72 -11.84
N TRP A 37 -9.80 1.06 -12.44
CA TRP A 37 -9.63 1.01 -13.89
C TRP A 37 -9.83 -0.40 -14.46
N THR A 38 -9.83 -1.41 -13.61
CA THR A 38 -9.92 -2.81 -14.04
C THR A 38 -11.19 -3.44 -13.50
N PRO A 39 -12.05 -4.02 -14.35
CA PRO A 39 -13.19 -4.81 -13.90
C PRO A 39 -12.74 -5.92 -12.94
N ARG A 40 -13.54 -6.23 -11.92
CA ARG A 40 -13.17 -7.19 -10.88
C ARG A 40 -12.68 -8.54 -11.43
N GLN A 41 -13.31 -9.06 -12.48
CA GLN A 41 -12.88 -10.31 -13.11
C GLN A 41 -11.47 -10.18 -13.73
N GLY A 42 -11.19 -9.03 -14.34
CA GLY A 42 -9.85 -8.74 -14.86
C GLY A 42 -8.81 -8.61 -13.75
N THR A 43 -9.20 -8.07 -12.60
CA THR A 43 -8.31 -7.94 -11.44
C THR A 43 -7.82 -9.29 -10.94
N LEU A 44 -8.68 -10.30 -10.87
CA LEU A 44 -8.28 -11.64 -10.43
C LEU A 44 -7.23 -12.24 -11.37
N GLY A 45 -7.46 -12.21 -12.68
CA GLY A 45 -6.49 -12.70 -13.66
C GLY A 45 -5.17 -11.93 -13.64
N TRP A 46 -5.20 -10.64 -13.38
CA TRP A 46 -3.98 -9.85 -13.21
C TRP A 46 -3.20 -10.25 -11.95
N ILE A 47 -3.87 -10.44 -10.81
CA ILE A 47 -3.23 -10.93 -9.58
C ILE A 47 -2.60 -12.30 -9.83
N GLU A 48 -3.33 -13.24 -10.42
CA GLU A 48 -2.83 -14.58 -10.75
C GLU A 48 -1.61 -14.52 -11.68
N SER A 49 -1.62 -13.65 -12.68
CA SER A 49 -0.52 -13.51 -13.64
C SER A 49 0.76 -12.98 -13.01
N SER A 50 0.68 -12.23 -11.92
CA SER A 50 1.86 -11.70 -11.23
C SER A 50 2.75 -12.80 -10.65
N MET A 51 2.19 -13.96 -10.32
CA MET A 51 2.95 -15.13 -9.87
C MET A 51 3.96 -15.59 -10.94
N HIS A 52 3.62 -15.51 -12.22
CA HIS A 52 4.53 -15.85 -13.32
C HIS A 52 5.71 -14.88 -13.42
N GLY A 53 5.54 -13.64 -12.95
CA GLY A 53 6.62 -12.65 -12.81
C GLY A 53 7.43 -12.79 -11.53
N GLY A 54 7.15 -13.79 -10.68
CA GLY A 54 7.85 -13.98 -9.41
C GLY A 54 7.35 -13.09 -8.28
N VAL A 55 6.11 -12.58 -8.36
CA VAL A 55 5.48 -11.71 -7.35
C VAL A 55 4.37 -12.47 -6.61
N PRO A 56 4.70 -13.26 -5.57
CA PRO A 56 3.72 -14.01 -4.78
C PRO A 56 2.99 -13.17 -3.74
N SER A 57 3.34 -11.90 -3.56
CA SER A 57 2.71 -11.02 -2.58
C SER A 57 2.50 -9.61 -3.13
N MET A 58 1.32 -9.03 -2.85
CA MET A 58 0.96 -7.66 -3.22
C MET A 58 0.43 -6.91 -2.00
N MET A 59 0.77 -5.64 -1.89
CA MET A 59 0.21 -4.72 -0.89
C MET A 59 -0.68 -3.70 -1.59
N SER A 60 -1.88 -3.49 -1.03
CA SER A 60 -2.77 -2.44 -1.52
C SER A 60 -2.21 -1.06 -1.21
N ALA A 61 -2.14 -0.21 -2.23
CA ALA A 61 -1.69 1.18 -2.12
C ALA A 61 -2.84 2.14 -1.79
N SER A 62 -4.06 1.72 -1.84
CA SER A 62 -5.31 2.34 -1.33
C SER A 62 -6.51 1.54 -1.83
N GLU A 63 -7.62 1.67 -1.09
CA GLU A 63 -8.89 1.20 -1.57
C GLU A 63 -9.63 2.36 -2.24
N VAL A 64 -10.21 2.14 -3.35
CA VAL A 64 -11.01 3.08 -4.17
C VAL A 64 -10.60 4.56 -4.10
N HIS A 65 -10.00 5.06 -5.14
CA HIS A 65 -9.70 6.49 -5.29
C HIS A 65 -10.36 7.11 -6.54
N LEU A 66 -11.49 6.52 -6.96
CA LEU A 66 -12.34 7.05 -8.02
C LEU A 66 -13.02 8.36 -7.64
N PRO A 67 -13.41 9.18 -8.62
CA PRO A 67 -14.37 10.24 -8.41
C PRO A 67 -15.64 9.70 -7.77
N GLY A 68 -16.15 10.38 -6.73
CA GLY A 68 -17.33 9.94 -6.00
C GLY A 68 -17.10 8.88 -4.93
N ARG A 69 -15.84 8.51 -4.64
CA ARG A 69 -15.54 7.68 -3.47
C ARG A 69 -16.01 8.36 -2.18
N PRO A 70 -16.35 7.61 -1.13
CA PRO A 70 -16.62 8.21 0.16
C PRO A 70 -15.37 8.92 0.70
N LYS A 71 -15.58 10.11 1.28
CA LYS A 71 -14.56 10.89 1.98
C LYS A 71 -14.94 11.07 3.46
N ASP A 72 -16.12 10.60 3.83
CA ASP A 72 -16.58 10.60 5.20
C ASP A 72 -15.90 9.49 6.02
N ARG A 73 -15.86 9.72 7.32
CA ARG A 73 -15.19 8.85 8.30
C ARG A 73 -15.63 7.39 8.21
N GLU A 74 -16.92 7.15 8.12
CA GLU A 74 -17.46 5.79 8.09
C GLU A 74 -17.23 5.09 6.75
N GLY A 75 -17.37 5.84 5.66
CA GLY A 75 -17.20 5.30 4.31
C GLY A 75 -15.77 4.84 4.04
N VAL A 76 -14.74 5.62 4.42
CA VAL A 76 -13.35 5.22 4.18
C VAL A 76 -12.94 4.04 5.06
N LYS A 77 -13.42 3.95 6.31
CA LYS A 77 -13.21 2.79 7.17
C LYS A 77 -13.89 1.54 6.61
N ALA A 78 -15.14 1.67 6.20
CA ALA A 78 -15.92 0.56 5.64
C ALA A 78 -15.26 -0.05 4.41
N LEU A 79 -14.73 0.77 3.50
CA LEU A 79 -14.00 0.30 2.33
C LEU A 79 -12.74 -0.49 2.72
N ALA A 80 -11.93 0.03 3.64
CA ALA A 80 -10.72 -0.64 4.09
C ALA A 80 -11.01 -2.00 4.76
N VAL A 81 -12.01 -2.05 5.63
CA VAL A 81 -12.43 -3.29 6.31
C VAL A 81 -12.99 -4.30 5.29
N ALA A 82 -13.86 -3.87 4.36
CA ALA A 82 -14.41 -4.74 3.35
C ALA A 82 -13.33 -5.33 2.44
N ALA A 83 -12.34 -4.52 2.05
CA ALA A 83 -11.21 -4.97 1.25
C ALA A 83 -10.35 -5.99 2.00
N GLN A 84 -10.00 -5.72 3.25
CA GLN A 84 -9.24 -6.63 4.11
C GLN A 84 -9.96 -7.99 4.22
N ARG A 85 -11.25 -7.99 4.51
CA ARG A 85 -12.06 -9.21 4.64
C ARG A 85 -12.18 -9.98 3.33
N ALA A 86 -12.22 -9.27 2.17
CA ALA A 86 -12.34 -9.90 0.86
C ALA A 86 -11.13 -10.77 0.49
N PHE A 87 -9.94 -10.48 1.03
CA PHE A 87 -8.69 -11.20 0.74
C PHE A 87 -8.11 -11.97 1.93
N GLU A 88 -8.70 -11.88 3.12
CA GLU A 88 -8.19 -12.56 4.32
C GLU A 88 -7.96 -14.06 4.08
N ASN A 89 -8.91 -14.72 3.42
CA ASN A 89 -8.89 -16.15 3.15
C ASN A 89 -8.88 -16.50 1.66
N PHE A 90 -8.56 -15.54 0.79
CA PHE A 90 -8.58 -15.73 -0.66
C PHE A 90 -7.24 -15.37 -1.26
N ARG A 91 -6.67 -16.28 -2.05
CA ARG A 91 -5.35 -16.16 -2.69
C ARG A 91 -5.45 -16.52 -4.16
N PRO A 92 -5.80 -15.57 -5.04
CA PRO A 92 -5.88 -15.80 -6.49
C PRO A 92 -4.54 -16.34 -7.02
N GLY A 93 -4.55 -17.52 -7.66
CA GLY A 93 -3.34 -18.15 -8.17
C GLY A 93 -2.26 -18.43 -7.13
N GLY A 94 -2.61 -18.41 -5.83
CA GLY A 94 -1.65 -18.55 -4.72
C GLY A 94 -1.05 -17.21 -4.23
N VAL A 95 -1.31 -16.10 -4.90
CA VAL A 95 -0.79 -14.76 -4.52
C VAL A 95 -1.45 -14.29 -3.24
N ARG A 96 -0.65 -13.85 -2.27
CA ARG A 96 -1.13 -13.19 -1.05
C ARG A 96 -1.37 -11.71 -1.34
N VAL A 97 -2.61 -11.27 -1.18
CA VAL A 97 -2.96 -9.85 -1.26
C VAL A 97 -3.14 -9.31 0.16
N MET A 98 -2.33 -8.35 0.52
CA MET A 98 -2.46 -7.55 1.75
C MET A 98 -3.33 -6.33 1.40
N ALA A 99 -4.63 -6.48 1.63
CA ALA A 99 -5.64 -5.48 1.28
C ALA A 99 -6.04 -4.60 2.47
N GLY A 100 -6.92 -3.65 2.25
CA GLY A 100 -7.47 -2.82 3.31
C GLY A 100 -6.64 -1.56 3.61
N SER A 101 -5.96 -1.00 2.62
CA SER A 101 -5.23 0.25 2.79
C SER A 101 -6.20 1.43 2.89
N VAL A 102 -6.41 1.95 4.10
CA VAL A 102 -7.32 3.08 4.34
C VAL A 102 -6.73 4.38 3.80
N ILE A 103 -7.54 5.13 3.05
CA ILE A 103 -7.15 6.49 2.64
C ILE A 103 -7.30 7.42 3.83
N ILE A 104 -6.23 8.11 4.20
CA ILE A 104 -6.26 9.11 5.28
C ILE A 104 -6.97 10.35 4.77
N GLU A 105 -8.11 10.65 5.39
CA GLU A 105 -8.95 11.82 5.14
C GLU A 105 -9.01 12.70 6.38
N PRO A 106 -9.27 14.03 6.23
CA PRO A 106 -9.42 14.94 7.37
C PRO A 106 -10.53 14.58 8.34
N THR A 107 -11.46 13.74 7.92
CA THR A 107 -12.60 13.28 8.73
C THR A 107 -12.23 12.18 9.71
N LEU A 108 -11.06 11.50 9.52
CA LEU A 108 -10.57 10.48 10.44
C LEU A 108 -10.07 11.08 11.75
N GLN A 109 -10.10 10.26 12.81
CA GLN A 109 -9.60 10.57 14.14
C GLN A 109 -8.56 9.51 14.56
N PRO A 110 -7.65 9.81 15.49
CA PRO A 110 -6.66 8.83 15.98
C PRO A 110 -7.28 7.50 16.43
N GLU A 111 -8.45 7.53 17.04
CA GLU A 111 -9.17 6.36 17.55
C GLU A 111 -9.64 5.41 16.43
N ASP A 112 -9.81 5.93 15.22
CA ASP A 112 -10.20 5.10 14.06
C ASP A 112 -9.14 4.08 13.69
N PHE A 113 -7.86 4.40 13.92
CA PHE A 113 -6.78 3.45 13.65
C PHE A 113 -6.78 2.29 14.64
N VAL A 114 -7.23 2.51 15.90
CA VAL A 114 -7.46 1.43 16.85
C VAL A 114 -8.55 0.51 16.33
N GLU A 115 -9.72 1.05 15.99
CA GLU A 115 -10.86 0.30 15.46
C GLU A 115 -10.50 -0.47 14.18
N LEU A 116 -9.82 0.18 13.25
CA LEU A 116 -9.37 -0.42 12.00
C LEU A 116 -8.41 -1.59 12.27
N LYS A 117 -7.48 -1.43 13.21
CA LYS A 117 -6.53 -2.48 13.62
C LYS A 117 -7.24 -3.70 14.19
N GLU A 118 -8.24 -3.51 15.05
CA GLU A 118 -9.09 -4.59 15.59
C GLU A 118 -9.82 -5.36 14.48
N ASN A 119 -10.12 -4.69 13.36
CA ASN A 119 -10.71 -5.29 12.17
C ASN A 119 -9.68 -5.88 11.18
N GLY A 120 -8.40 -5.93 11.55
CA GLY A 120 -7.32 -6.53 10.76
C GLY A 120 -6.70 -5.59 9.72
N VAL A 121 -7.12 -4.33 9.65
CA VAL A 121 -6.54 -3.32 8.79
C VAL A 121 -5.23 -2.81 9.40
N TRP A 122 -4.17 -2.72 8.60
CA TRP A 122 -2.85 -2.28 9.06
C TRP A 122 -2.08 -1.50 7.99
N LEU A 123 -2.74 -1.18 6.89
CA LEU A 123 -2.20 -0.36 5.80
C LEU A 123 -2.96 0.95 5.72
N ALA A 124 -2.26 2.02 5.42
CA ALA A 124 -2.85 3.33 5.17
C ALA A 124 -2.17 4.02 3.98
N LYS A 125 -2.91 4.89 3.33
CA LYS A 125 -2.44 5.70 2.21
C LYS A 125 -2.74 7.17 2.45
N VAL A 126 -1.76 8.03 2.19
CA VAL A 126 -1.90 9.49 2.19
C VAL A 126 -1.54 10.08 0.82
N GLY A 127 -2.05 11.28 0.54
CA GLY A 127 -1.82 11.99 -0.72
C GLY A 127 -3.02 11.96 -1.68
N PHE A 128 -4.13 11.33 -1.26
CA PHE A 128 -5.42 11.36 -1.94
C PHE A 128 -6.52 12.00 -1.11
N GLY A 129 -6.24 12.27 0.16
CA GLY A 129 -7.13 12.94 1.08
C GLY A 129 -7.35 14.41 0.74
N ASP A 130 -8.42 14.98 1.27
CA ASP A 130 -8.80 16.38 1.05
C ASP A 130 -7.99 17.32 1.97
N PHE A 131 -6.66 17.24 1.84
CA PHE A 131 -5.71 18.10 2.54
C PHE A 131 -5.09 19.11 1.58
N SER A 132 -4.85 20.33 2.04
CA SER A 132 -4.12 21.35 1.27
C SER A 132 -3.40 22.31 2.22
N PRO A 133 -2.09 22.14 2.44
CA PRO A 133 -1.16 21.16 1.81
C PRO A 133 -1.37 19.73 2.33
N GLN A 134 -0.81 18.76 1.62
CA GLN A 134 -0.89 17.36 2.03
C GLN A 134 -0.15 17.09 3.36
N ALA A 135 0.85 17.89 3.68
CA ALA A 135 1.56 17.85 4.97
C ALA A 135 0.65 17.98 6.20
N ASP A 136 -0.54 18.57 6.07
CA ASP A 136 -1.51 18.70 7.16
C ASP A 136 -2.03 17.33 7.64
N ALA A 137 -1.85 16.26 6.85
CA ALA A 137 -2.17 14.90 7.26
C ALA A 137 -1.17 14.30 8.27
N ALA A 138 -0.01 14.93 8.50
CA ALA A 138 1.06 14.37 9.33
C ALA A 138 0.64 13.93 10.76
N PRO A 139 -0.26 14.62 11.47
CA PRO A 139 -0.75 14.12 12.76
C PRO A 139 -1.48 12.77 12.66
N LEU A 140 -2.29 12.58 11.62
CA LEU A 140 -3.00 11.31 11.39
C LEU A 140 -2.06 10.20 10.89
N VAL A 141 -1.04 10.54 10.09
CA VAL A 141 0.03 9.60 9.70
C VAL A 141 0.72 9.06 10.96
N ARG A 142 1.15 9.95 11.87
CA ARG A 142 1.77 9.52 13.13
C ARG A 142 0.84 8.67 13.98
N ALA A 143 -0.43 9.06 14.11
CA ALA A 143 -1.41 8.27 14.86
C ALA A 143 -1.60 6.87 14.25
N ALA A 144 -1.60 6.73 12.92
CA ALA A 144 -1.63 5.43 12.24
C ALA A 144 -0.37 4.61 12.58
N GLN A 145 0.81 5.18 12.45
CA GLN A 145 2.09 4.52 12.73
C GLN A 145 2.19 4.06 14.20
N GLU A 146 1.77 4.89 15.15
CA GLU A 146 1.70 4.55 16.58
C GLU A 146 0.79 3.36 16.87
N ASN A 147 -0.23 3.15 16.03
CA ASN A 147 -1.10 1.97 16.06
C ASN A 147 -0.59 0.80 15.20
N GLY A 148 0.65 0.86 14.73
CA GLY A 148 1.30 -0.21 13.98
C GLY A 148 0.78 -0.35 12.55
N PHE A 149 0.37 0.75 11.93
CA PHE A 149 0.10 0.81 10.50
C PHE A 149 1.39 1.06 9.72
N VAL A 150 1.47 0.51 8.53
CA VAL A 150 2.42 0.90 7.50
C VAL A 150 1.73 1.92 6.61
N VAL A 151 2.26 3.13 6.58
CA VAL A 151 1.68 4.25 5.84
C VAL A 151 2.49 4.51 4.58
N MET A 152 1.80 4.49 3.44
CA MET A 152 2.38 4.83 2.14
C MET A 152 1.89 6.20 1.70
N ASN A 153 2.77 7.05 1.18
CA ASN A 153 2.35 8.29 0.52
C ASN A 153 2.33 8.16 -1.01
N HIS A 154 1.47 8.96 -1.62
CA HIS A 154 1.55 9.34 -3.02
C HIS A 154 2.62 10.44 -3.19
N THR A 155 3.23 10.56 -4.36
CA THR A 155 4.18 11.65 -4.66
C THR A 155 3.84 12.35 -5.97
N GLY A 156 4.22 13.63 -6.07
CA GLY A 156 4.13 14.39 -7.30
C GLY A 156 2.73 14.92 -7.62
N GLY A 157 2.37 14.93 -8.88
CA GLY A 157 1.14 15.54 -9.35
C GLY A 157 -0.14 14.93 -8.81
N ALA A 158 -1.21 15.70 -8.72
CA ALA A 158 -2.53 15.19 -8.37
C ALA A 158 -2.99 14.18 -9.42
N SER A 159 -3.35 12.97 -8.99
CA SER A 159 -3.76 11.88 -9.88
C SER A 159 -5.26 11.66 -9.93
N ILE A 160 -5.99 12.21 -8.99
CA ILE A 160 -7.46 12.12 -8.93
C ILE A 160 -8.08 13.50 -8.71
N PRO A 161 -9.32 13.73 -9.19
CA PRO A 161 -10.05 14.96 -8.93
C PRO A 161 -10.10 15.28 -7.42
N ASP A 162 -9.98 16.56 -7.10
CA ASP A 162 -10.04 17.11 -5.75
C ASP A 162 -8.86 16.75 -4.83
N SER A 163 -7.82 16.07 -5.32
CA SER A 163 -6.56 15.94 -4.59
C SER A 163 -5.58 17.04 -4.98
N SER A 164 -4.74 17.47 -4.03
CA SER A 164 -3.62 18.38 -4.28
C SER A 164 -2.33 17.60 -4.62
N PRO A 165 -1.37 18.22 -5.32
CA PRO A 165 -0.06 17.62 -5.50
C PRO A 165 0.64 17.35 -4.16
N VAL A 166 1.49 16.34 -4.12
CA VAL A 166 2.34 16.01 -2.98
C VAL A 166 3.77 16.39 -3.33
N THR A 167 4.23 17.49 -2.79
CA THR A 167 5.59 18.01 -3.02
C THR A 167 6.63 17.26 -2.18
N ILE A 168 7.91 17.49 -2.45
CA ILE A 168 8.98 16.94 -1.62
C ILE A 168 8.88 17.42 -0.16
N ASP A 169 8.44 18.67 0.07
CA ASP A 169 8.26 19.21 1.41
C ASP A 169 7.12 18.49 2.14
N ASP A 170 6.03 18.16 1.44
CA ASP A 170 4.96 17.34 2.00
C ASP A 170 5.46 15.93 2.34
N VAL A 171 6.20 15.29 1.43
CA VAL A 171 6.75 13.93 1.65
C VAL A 171 7.60 13.89 2.92
N LEU A 172 8.51 14.85 3.07
CA LEU A 172 9.40 14.93 4.23
C LEU A 172 8.63 15.24 5.52
N ALA A 173 7.60 16.09 5.47
CA ALA A 173 6.78 16.42 6.62
C ALA A 173 5.85 15.27 7.06
N LEU A 174 5.37 14.48 6.12
CA LEU A 174 4.50 13.33 6.37
C LEU A 174 5.23 12.20 7.11
N GLY A 175 6.49 11.92 6.79
CA GLY A 175 7.29 10.88 7.43
C GLY A 175 6.70 9.48 7.28
N CYS A 176 6.21 9.14 6.07
CA CYS A 176 5.61 7.84 5.79
C CYS A 176 6.64 6.71 5.70
N ASP A 177 6.21 5.48 5.92
CA ASP A 177 7.06 4.28 5.88
C ASP A 177 7.43 3.87 4.45
N ILE A 178 6.56 4.16 3.48
CA ILE A 178 6.77 3.82 2.06
C ILE A 178 6.49 5.05 1.21
N ILE A 179 7.42 5.38 0.34
CA ILE A 179 7.27 6.46 -0.64
C ILE A 179 6.89 5.84 -1.98
N GLY A 180 5.67 6.10 -2.42
CA GLY A 180 5.13 5.57 -3.66
C GLY A 180 5.66 6.34 -4.86
N HIS A 181 6.08 5.62 -5.91
CA HIS A 181 6.51 6.12 -7.25
C HIS A 181 7.35 7.42 -7.24
N ALA A 182 8.33 7.52 -6.31
CA ALA A 182 9.14 8.71 -6.10
C ALA A 182 9.83 9.23 -7.39
N ASN A 183 10.30 8.34 -8.26
CA ASN A 183 11.06 8.66 -9.46
C ASN A 183 10.49 8.05 -10.75
N GLY A 184 9.24 7.61 -10.73
CA GLY A 184 8.64 6.94 -11.89
C GLY A 184 7.14 7.17 -12.03
N GLY A 185 6.60 6.90 -13.23
CA GLY A 185 5.19 7.11 -13.53
C GLY A 185 4.86 8.56 -13.92
N THR A 186 3.56 8.84 -14.03
CA THR A 186 3.05 10.15 -14.50
C THR A 186 2.97 11.22 -13.42
N THR A 187 3.16 10.84 -12.17
CA THR A 187 3.01 11.72 -11.00
C THR A 187 4.25 11.74 -10.11
N ALA A 188 5.41 11.34 -10.63
CA ALA A 188 6.67 11.32 -9.88
C ALA A 188 7.08 12.72 -9.38
N LEU A 189 7.95 12.73 -8.37
CA LEU A 189 8.65 13.95 -7.97
C LEU A 189 9.56 14.42 -9.12
N PRO A 190 9.83 15.74 -9.22
CA PRO A 190 10.89 16.27 -10.10
C PRO A 190 12.25 15.65 -9.76
N ASP A 191 13.07 15.38 -10.78
CA ASP A 191 14.40 14.76 -10.59
C ASP A 191 15.31 15.58 -9.66
N GLU A 192 15.16 16.90 -9.67
CA GLU A 192 15.91 17.82 -8.80
C GLU A 192 15.57 17.67 -7.31
N ASP A 193 14.41 17.08 -6.97
CA ASP A 193 13.98 16.85 -5.59
C ASP A 193 14.47 15.51 -5.02
N LEU A 194 14.85 14.55 -5.87
CA LEU A 194 15.27 13.22 -5.44
C LEU A 194 16.48 13.22 -4.48
N PRO A 195 17.52 14.06 -4.66
CA PRO A 195 18.62 14.14 -3.70
C PRO A 195 18.14 14.51 -2.29
N ARG A 196 17.18 15.43 -2.17
CA ARG A 196 16.60 15.82 -0.86
C ARG A 196 15.89 14.66 -0.19
N LEU A 197 15.24 13.81 -0.99
CA LEU A 197 14.58 12.61 -0.49
C LEU A 197 15.59 11.61 0.07
N PHE A 198 16.67 11.31 -0.68
CA PHE A 198 17.68 10.33 -0.26
C PHE A 198 18.59 10.80 0.87
N ASP A 199 18.76 12.12 1.03
CA ASP A 199 19.54 12.73 2.09
C ASP A 199 18.72 12.90 3.40
N ALA A 200 17.41 12.65 3.37
CA ALA A 200 16.55 12.81 4.54
C ALA A 200 16.82 11.75 5.60
N PRO A 201 16.87 12.12 6.91
CA PRO A 201 17.05 11.16 7.98
C PRO A 201 15.88 10.16 8.03
N GLY A 202 16.19 8.88 7.98
CA GLY A 202 15.19 7.81 8.13
C GLY A 202 14.51 7.36 6.82
N VAL A 203 14.99 7.81 5.68
CA VAL A 203 14.61 7.30 4.36
C VAL A 203 15.59 6.26 3.88
#